data_156a2cbbb0aade8b5fa98a91079f0670
#
_entry.id   156a2cbbb0aade8b5fa98a91079f0670
#
_cell.length_a   1.000
_cell.length_b   1.000
_cell.length_c   1.000
_cell.angle_alpha   90.00
_cell.angle_beta   90.00
_cell.angle_gamma   90.00
#
_symmetry.space_group_name_H-M   'P 1'
#
loop_
_entity.id
_entity.type
_entity.pdbx_description
1 polymer ?
#
loop_
_entity_poly.entity_id
_entity_poly.type
_entity_poly.pdbx_seq_one_letter_code
_entity_poly.pdbx_strand_id
1 'polypeptide(L)'
;NHLGVHDVSRIHESAKLGKNVSVGEFSNIGPTCKIGNNVIIMDNVSIQENVTIGDDCIFYSGARVYDDTLIGNHCIFHSNCVIGSDGFGFAPNELGEYIKTPQLGNVKIGNKVEIGSNSSIDRATLGSTVISDGVKIDNLVQIAHNVFIGKNTVIAGQCGIAGSTKVGENCQIGGQVGIIGHLVIGNNVRINGQTGVFSLSLI
;
A
#
# COMPACT_ATOMS: atom_id res chain seq x y z
N ASN A 1 -5.17 13.43 22.57
CA ASN A 1 -5.86 13.92 21.36
C ASN A 1 -5.30 15.30 21.00
N HIS A 2 -4.18 15.38 20.30
CA HIS A 2 -3.75 16.62 19.68
C HIS A 2 -4.62 16.85 18.44
N LEU A 3 -5.55 17.78 18.54
CA LEU A 3 -6.21 18.37 17.37
C LEU A 3 -5.28 19.46 16.83
N GLY A 4 -4.83 19.28 15.59
CA GLY A 4 -3.98 20.26 14.90
C GLY A 4 -2.60 19.72 14.53
N VAL A 5 -1.77 20.61 14.04
CA VAL A 5 -0.39 20.31 13.61
C VAL A 5 0.56 20.52 14.80
N HIS A 6 1.34 19.50 15.12
CA HIS A 6 2.32 19.60 16.20
C HIS A 6 3.55 20.42 15.79
N ASP A 7 4.11 21.22 16.69
CA ASP A 7 5.19 22.19 16.39
C ASP A 7 6.48 21.56 15.84
N VAL A 8 6.76 20.31 16.19
CA VAL A 8 7.95 19.57 15.69
C VAL A 8 7.65 18.70 14.46
N SER A 9 6.45 18.80 13.89
CA SER A 9 6.16 18.20 12.60
C SER A 9 6.66 19.11 11.47
N ARG A 10 6.88 18.52 10.29
CA ARG A 10 7.33 19.25 9.11
C ARG A 10 6.32 19.11 7.98
N ILE A 11 5.73 20.22 7.57
CA ILE A 11 4.82 20.28 6.44
C ILE A 11 5.43 21.21 5.39
N HIS A 12 5.60 20.70 4.17
CA HIS A 12 6.10 21.52 3.08
C HIS A 12 5.09 22.63 2.73
N GLU A 13 5.57 23.84 2.45
CA GLU A 13 4.73 25.02 2.19
C GLU A 13 3.74 24.85 1.02
N SER A 14 4.06 24.01 0.05
CA SER A 14 3.19 23.71 -1.09
C SER A 14 2.16 22.60 -0.81
N ALA A 15 2.23 21.93 0.35
CA ALA A 15 1.22 20.95 0.74
C ALA A 15 -0.10 21.62 1.11
N LYS A 16 -1.21 20.98 0.74
CA LYS A 16 -2.56 21.48 1.04
C LYS A 16 -3.23 20.54 2.03
N LEU A 17 -3.59 21.06 3.19
CA LEU A 17 -4.32 20.34 4.22
C LEU A 17 -5.80 20.76 4.19
N GLY A 18 -6.69 19.77 4.30
CA GLY A 18 -8.11 19.98 4.50
C GLY A 18 -8.45 20.50 5.92
N LYS A 19 -9.73 20.48 6.26
CA LYS A 19 -10.21 20.86 7.59
C LYS A 19 -9.95 19.74 8.60
N ASN A 20 -9.72 20.11 9.87
CA ASN A 20 -9.57 19.18 11.00
C ASN A 20 -8.48 18.12 10.80
N VAL A 21 -7.39 18.46 10.12
CA VAL A 21 -6.23 17.59 9.99
C VAL A 21 -5.38 17.66 11.25
N SER A 22 -5.01 16.48 11.79
CA SER A 22 -4.07 16.36 12.91
C SER A 22 -2.77 15.76 12.42
N VAL A 23 -1.63 16.33 12.80
CA VAL A 23 -0.29 15.84 12.45
C VAL A 23 0.54 15.75 13.72
N GLY A 24 0.97 14.52 14.05
CA GLY A 24 1.74 14.20 15.25
C GLY A 24 3.22 14.57 15.15
N GLU A 25 3.93 14.32 16.25
CA GLU A 25 5.34 14.68 16.41
C GLU A 25 6.22 13.97 15.37
N PHE A 26 7.23 14.69 14.88
CA PHE A 26 8.22 14.20 13.92
C PHE A 26 7.63 13.64 12.61
N SER A 27 6.36 13.92 12.33
CA SER A 27 5.76 13.56 11.05
C SER A 27 6.13 14.55 9.97
N ASN A 28 6.28 14.05 8.74
CA ASN A 28 6.69 14.84 7.59
C ASN A 28 5.67 14.71 6.44
N ILE A 29 5.24 15.84 5.88
CA ILE A 29 4.41 15.91 4.69
C ILE A 29 5.18 16.65 3.60
N GLY A 30 5.47 15.95 2.51
CA GLY A 30 6.27 16.43 1.39
C GLY A 30 5.58 17.45 0.49
N PRO A 31 6.31 17.91 -0.55
CA PRO A 31 5.79 18.90 -1.47
C PRO A 31 4.55 18.44 -2.23
N THR A 32 3.72 19.39 -2.61
CA THR A 32 2.53 19.20 -3.48
C THR A 32 1.49 18.19 -3.01
N CYS A 33 1.65 17.66 -1.79
CA CYS A 33 0.67 16.76 -1.19
C CYS A 33 -0.70 17.42 -1.04
N LYS A 34 -1.75 16.60 -1.19
CA LYS A 34 -3.15 17.00 -0.96
C LYS A 34 -3.75 16.08 0.09
N ILE A 35 -4.04 16.62 1.26
CA ILE A 35 -4.59 15.87 2.39
C ILE A 35 -6.04 16.32 2.57
N GLY A 36 -6.96 15.37 2.59
CA GLY A 36 -8.40 15.62 2.77
C GLY A 36 -8.76 16.11 4.16
N ASN A 37 -10.07 16.13 4.45
CA ASN A 37 -10.60 16.58 5.74
C ASN A 37 -10.56 15.46 6.77
N ASN A 38 -10.50 15.82 8.06
CA ASN A 38 -10.56 14.91 9.21
C ASN A 38 -9.48 13.82 9.18
N VAL A 39 -8.34 14.05 8.53
CA VAL A 39 -7.23 13.10 8.46
C VAL A 39 -6.42 13.16 9.75
N ILE A 40 -6.14 11.99 10.31
CA ILE A 40 -5.31 11.83 11.51
C ILE A 40 -3.98 11.20 11.09
N ILE A 41 -2.91 11.94 11.26
CA ILE A 41 -1.54 11.49 11.03
C ILE A 41 -0.86 11.47 12.39
N MET A 42 -0.55 10.27 12.89
CA MET A 42 0.11 10.10 14.19
C MET A 42 1.61 10.44 14.09
N ASP A 43 2.36 10.12 15.12
CA ASP A 43 3.76 10.49 15.24
C ASP A 43 4.65 9.71 14.25
N ASN A 44 5.71 10.36 13.79
CA ASN A 44 6.76 9.75 12.98
C ASN A 44 6.25 9.12 11.67
N VAL A 45 5.17 9.65 11.09
CA VAL A 45 4.66 9.29 9.78
C VAL A 45 5.41 10.08 8.71
N SER A 46 5.76 9.44 7.59
CA SER A 46 6.36 10.13 6.46
C SER A 46 5.49 9.99 5.22
N ILE A 47 5.06 11.12 4.68
CA ILE A 47 4.32 11.23 3.43
C ILE A 47 5.23 11.99 2.47
N GLN A 48 5.64 11.35 1.37
CA GLN A 48 6.55 11.93 0.39
C GLN A 48 5.82 12.90 -0.57
N GLU A 49 6.45 13.28 -1.66
CA GLU A 49 5.91 14.29 -2.56
C GLU A 49 4.71 13.79 -3.39
N ASN A 50 3.86 14.72 -3.81
CA ASN A 50 2.74 14.50 -4.73
C ASN A 50 1.72 13.42 -4.31
N VAL A 51 1.64 13.12 -3.01
CA VAL A 51 0.67 12.16 -2.46
C VAL A 51 -0.69 12.84 -2.34
N THR A 52 -1.74 12.12 -2.72
CA THR A 52 -3.13 12.55 -2.52
C THR A 52 -3.84 11.60 -1.55
N ILE A 53 -4.42 12.13 -0.48
CA ILE A 53 -5.15 11.39 0.54
C ILE A 53 -6.55 11.98 0.65
N GLY A 54 -7.55 11.12 0.60
CA GLY A 54 -8.96 11.48 0.78
C GLY A 54 -9.33 11.81 2.23
N ASP A 55 -10.61 11.97 2.48
CA ASP A 55 -11.15 12.33 3.78
C ASP A 55 -11.16 11.16 4.78
N ASP A 56 -11.19 11.46 6.07
CA ASP A 56 -11.41 10.53 7.19
C ASP A 56 -10.40 9.37 7.23
N CYS A 57 -9.15 9.61 6.84
CA CYS A 57 -8.07 8.62 6.88
C CYS A 57 -7.27 8.70 8.17
N ILE A 58 -6.74 7.55 8.61
CA ILE A 58 -5.92 7.44 9.82
C ILE A 58 -4.58 6.77 9.46
N PHE A 59 -3.49 7.43 9.82
CA PHE A 59 -2.13 6.90 9.70
C PHE A 59 -1.54 6.73 11.10
N TYR A 60 -1.32 5.48 11.51
CA TYR A 60 -0.66 5.16 12.77
C TYR A 60 0.84 5.40 12.70
N SER A 61 1.44 5.54 13.87
CA SER A 61 2.85 5.92 14.01
C SER A 61 3.79 5.04 13.19
N GLY A 62 4.73 5.68 12.52
CA GLY A 62 5.73 5.01 11.70
C GLY A 62 5.29 4.64 10.28
N ALA A 63 4.05 4.86 9.88
CA ALA A 63 3.62 4.60 8.49
C ALA A 63 4.42 5.43 7.48
N ARG A 64 4.71 4.85 6.32
CA ARG A 64 5.46 5.48 5.22
C ARG A 64 4.65 5.45 3.94
N VAL A 65 4.45 6.60 3.32
CA VAL A 65 3.76 6.74 2.03
C VAL A 65 4.70 7.42 1.05
N TYR A 66 5.06 6.71 0.01
CA TYR A 66 5.97 7.18 -1.03
C TYR A 66 5.24 8.04 -2.06
N ASP A 67 6.04 8.74 -2.82
CA ASP A 67 5.62 9.72 -3.84
C ASP A 67 4.60 9.16 -4.84
N ASP A 68 3.78 10.06 -5.39
CA ASP A 68 2.73 9.79 -6.39
C ASP A 68 1.63 8.83 -5.95
N THR A 69 1.58 8.43 -4.67
CA THR A 69 0.55 7.53 -4.14
C THR A 69 -0.81 8.24 -4.06
N LEU A 70 -1.86 7.53 -4.50
CA LEU A 70 -3.25 8.00 -4.44
C LEU A 70 -4.04 7.15 -3.45
N ILE A 71 -4.67 7.78 -2.46
CA ILE A 71 -5.44 7.13 -1.40
C ILE A 71 -6.85 7.72 -1.35
N GLY A 72 -7.85 6.85 -1.37
CA GLY A 72 -9.27 7.21 -1.23
C GLY A 72 -9.65 7.61 0.20
N ASN A 73 -10.94 7.58 0.49
CA ASN A 73 -11.50 8.02 1.77
C ASN A 73 -11.63 6.88 2.78
N HIS A 74 -11.70 7.22 4.07
CA HIS A 74 -11.98 6.28 5.18
C HIS A 74 -10.98 5.12 5.28
N CYS A 75 -9.72 5.36 4.98
CA CYS A 75 -8.66 4.34 5.02
C CYS A 75 -7.90 4.36 6.34
N ILE A 76 -7.40 3.20 6.76
CA ILE A 76 -6.60 3.01 7.98
C ILE A 76 -5.29 2.35 7.64
N PHE A 77 -4.19 2.98 8.06
CA PHE A 77 -2.83 2.50 7.86
C PHE A 77 -2.18 2.27 9.21
N HIS A 78 -1.97 1.00 9.57
CA HIS A 78 -1.38 0.64 10.85
C HIS A 78 0.13 0.89 10.90
N SER A 79 0.69 0.80 12.11
CA SER A 79 2.07 1.20 12.39
C SER A 79 3.09 0.51 11.48
N ASN A 80 4.03 1.31 11.00
CA ASN A 80 5.15 0.87 10.16
C ASN A 80 4.76 0.20 8.83
N CYS A 81 3.52 0.32 8.36
CA CYS A 81 3.22 -0.10 6.99
C CYS A 81 3.93 0.81 5.99
N VAL A 82 4.29 0.26 4.83
CA VAL A 82 5.01 0.97 3.77
C VAL A 82 4.20 0.90 2.47
N ILE A 83 3.87 2.04 1.91
CA ILE A 83 3.07 2.16 0.69
C ILE A 83 3.90 2.84 -0.39
N GLY A 84 4.16 2.14 -1.49
CA GLY A 84 4.82 2.71 -2.67
C GLY A 84 6.33 2.58 -2.71
N SER A 85 6.95 1.74 -1.86
CA SER A 85 8.36 1.38 -2.01
C SER A 85 8.62 0.67 -3.34
N ASP A 86 9.87 0.68 -3.78
CA ASP A 86 10.27 0.01 -5.01
C ASP A 86 9.97 -1.49 -4.96
N GLY A 87 9.39 -2.00 -6.04
CA GLY A 87 9.23 -3.43 -6.26
C GLY A 87 10.57 -4.14 -6.49
N PHE A 88 10.57 -5.45 -6.34
CA PHE A 88 11.72 -6.32 -6.59
C PHE A 88 11.90 -6.51 -8.10
N GLY A 89 12.57 -5.55 -8.74
CA GLY A 89 12.85 -5.55 -10.18
C GLY A 89 14.35 -5.54 -10.45
N PHE A 90 14.87 -6.64 -10.99
CA PHE A 90 16.26 -6.79 -11.38
C PHE A 90 16.36 -7.60 -12.67
N ALA A 91 17.33 -7.25 -13.52
CA ALA A 91 17.66 -8.00 -14.73
C ALA A 91 19.15 -8.37 -14.69
N PRO A 92 19.55 -9.60 -15.05
CA PRO A 92 20.95 -9.94 -15.14
C PRO A 92 21.59 -9.28 -16.37
N ASN A 93 22.82 -8.77 -16.22
CA ASN A 93 23.64 -8.32 -17.32
C ASN A 93 24.39 -9.54 -17.96
N GLU A 94 25.24 -9.26 -18.93
CA GLU A 94 26.04 -10.29 -19.61
C GLU A 94 27.00 -11.07 -18.70
N LEU A 95 27.37 -10.50 -17.55
CA LEU A 95 28.22 -11.12 -16.52
C LEU A 95 27.41 -11.88 -15.46
N GLY A 96 26.08 -11.89 -15.56
CA GLY A 96 25.18 -12.52 -14.58
C GLY A 96 24.95 -11.66 -13.33
N GLU A 97 25.38 -10.40 -13.30
CA GLU A 97 25.11 -9.48 -12.20
C GLU A 97 23.73 -8.89 -12.30
N TYR A 98 23.00 -8.82 -11.19
CA TYR A 98 21.66 -8.25 -11.14
C TYR A 98 21.69 -6.72 -11.12
N ILE A 99 21.22 -6.11 -12.19
CA ILE A 99 21.06 -4.67 -12.34
C ILE A 99 19.64 -4.26 -11.99
N LYS A 100 19.48 -3.26 -11.12
CA LYS A 100 18.18 -2.76 -10.69
C LYS A 100 17.41 -2.18 -11.88
N THR A 101 16.16 -2.61 -12.02
CA THR A 101 15.17 -2.02 -12.93
C THR A 101 14.42 -0.91 -12.20
N PRO A 102 14.46 0.35 -12.66
CA PRO A 102 13.72 1.45 -12.04
C PRO A 102 12.23 1.16 -11.94
N GLN A 103 11.63 1.54 -10.81
CA GLN A 103 10.20 1.40 -10.55
C GLN A 103 9.56 2.78 -10.65
N LEU A 104 8.93 3.09 -11.78
CA LEU A 104 8.46 4.44 -12.15
C LEU A 104 6.95 4.62 -11.97
N GLY A 105 6.24 3.57 -11.61
CA GLY A 105 4.81 3.62 -11.35
C GLY A 105 4.49 4.07 -9.93
N ASN A 106 3.24 3.95 -9.55
CA ASN A 106 2.74 4.35 -8.25
C ASN A 106 1.82 3.29 -7.61
N VAL A 107 1.23 3.64 -6.46
CA VAL A 107 0.19 2.86 -5.79
C VAL A 107 -1.12 3.64 -5.82
N LYS A 108 -2.23 2.93 -6.08
CA LYS A 108 -3.60 3.45 -5.96
C LYS A 108 -4.38 2.62 -4.95
N ILE A 109 -4.89 3.29 -3.94
CA ILE A 109 -5.69 2.69 -2.86
C ILE A 109 -7.09 3.29 -2.93
N GLY A 110 -8.11 2.44 -2.99
CA GLY A 110 -9.51 2.81 -3.00
C GLY A 110 -10.00 3.31 -1.63
N ASN A 111 -11.32 3.32 -1.47
CA ASN A 111 -11.96 3.76 -0.22
C ASN A 111 -12.10 2.62 0.78
N LYS A 112 -12.17 2.94 2.08
CA LYS A 112 -12.43 1.99 3.18
C LYS A 112 -11.43 0.82 3.22
N VAL A 113 -10.20 1.06 2.78
CA VAL A 113 -9.11 0.09 2.84
C VAL A 113 -8.43 0.13 4.21
N GLU A 114 -8.02 -1.02 4.71
CA GLU A 114 -7.24 -1.12 5.94
C GLU A 114 -5.98 -1.95 5.68
N ILE A 115 -4.83 -1.44 6.09
CA ILE A 115 -3.52 -2.09 5.89
C ILE A 115 -2.83 -2.26 7.23
N GLY A 116 -2.56 -3.51 7.59
CA GLY A 116 -1.98 -3.93 8.85
C GLY A 116 -0.52 -3.53 9.04
N SER A 117 -0.07 -3.67 10.28
CA SER A 117 1.26 -3.26 10.70
C SER A 117 2.36 -4.03 9.96
N ASN A 118 3.43 -3.31 9.59
CA ASN A 118 4.60 -3.85 8.86
C ASN A 118 4.25 -4.52 7.53
N SER A 119 3.11 -4.23 6.94
CA SER A 119 2.77 -4.66 5.58
C SER A 119 3.35 -3.71 4.56
N SER A 120 3.79 -4.26 3.41
CA SER A 120 4.38 -3.49 2.32
C SER A 120 3.58 -3.65 1.04
N ILE A 121 3.29 -2.52 0.39
CA ILE A 121 2.65 -2.45 -0.92
C ILE A 121 3.63 -1.77 -1.87
N ASP A 122 4.22 -2.52 -2.79
CA ASP A 122 5.20 -1.98 -3.72
C ASP A 122 4.54 -1.16 -4.84
N ARG A 123 5.24 -0.13 -5.31
CA ARG A 123 4.84 0.59 -6.52
C ARG A 123 4.95 -0.29 -7.76
N ALA A 124 4.20 0.03 -8.77
CA ALA A 124 4.35 -0.63 -10.06
C ALA A 124 5.67 -0.26 -10.75
N THR A 125 6.17 -1.14 -11.58
CA THR A 125 7.28 -0.80 -12.51
C THR A 125 6.86 0.31 -13.46
N LEU A 126 5.67 0.17 -14.07
CA LEU A 126 4.97 1.17 -14.87
C LEU A 126 3.47 1.06 -14.57
N GLY A 127 2.77 2.18 -14.57
CA GLY A 127 1.34 2.21 -14.21
C GLY A 127 1.13 2.19 -12.70
N SER A 128 0.25 1.32 -12.19
CA SER A 128 -0.12 1.33 -10.78
C SER A 128 -0.26 -0.07 -10.19
N THR A 129 0.19 -0.27 -8.97
CA THR A 129 -0.30 -1.32 -8.08
C THR A 129 -1.61 -0.85 -7.49
N VAL A 130 -2.66 -1.67 -7.52
CA VAL A 130 -4.02 -1.23 -7.20
C VAL A 130 -4.62 -2.06 -6.08
N ILE A 131 -5.05 -1.39 -5.02
CA ILE A 131 -5.84 -1.96 -3.92
C ILE A 131 -7.24 -1.34 -3.99
N SER A 132 -8.25 -2.12 -4.34
CA SER A 132 -9.61 -1.63 -4.57
C SER A 132 -10.35 -1.33 -3.25
N ASP A 133 -11.56 -0.76 -3.38
CA ASP A 133 -12.40 -0.38 -2.23
C ASP A 133 -12.67 -1.56 -1.28
N GLY A 134 -12.69 -1.29 0.01
CA GLY A 134 -13.09 -2.23 1.05
C GLY A 134 -12.09 -3.34 1.36
N VAL A 135 -10.95 -3.41 0.69
CA VAL A 135 -9.91 -4.41 0.93
C VAL A 135 -9.36 -4.32 2.35
N LYS A 136 -9.13 -5.48 2.97
CA LYS A 136 -8.49 -5.58 4.29
C LYS A 136 -7.24 -6.44 4.19
N ILE A 137 -6.12 -5.87 4.56
CA ILE A 137 -4.80 -6.51 4.55
C ILE A 137 -4.31 -6.54 5.99
N ASP A 138 -4.02 -7.71 6.48
CA ASP A 138 -3.50 -7.95 7.82
C ASP A 138 -2.01 -7.62 7.93
N ASN A 139 -1.39 -7.92 9.04
CA ASN A 139 0.00 -7.61 9.36
C ASN A 139 0.99 -8.47 8.56
N LEU A 140 2.18 -7.91 8.30
CA LEU A 140 3.30 -8.61 7.65
C LEU A 140 2.97 -9.17 6.25
N VAL A 141 2.09 -8.53 5.52
CA VAL A 141 1.73 -8.93 4.14
C VAL A 141 2.60 -8.18 3.15
N GLN A 142 3.08 -8.89 2.11
CA GLN A 142 3.79 -8.33 0.98
C GLN A 142 2.92 -8.35 -0.27
N ILE A 143 2.62 -7.18 -0.81
CA ILE A 143 1.98 -6.99 -2.13
C ILE A 143 3.03 -6.43 -3.08
N ALA A 144 3.44 -7.22 -4.07
CA ALA A 144 4.48 -6.82 -5.00
C ALA A 144 3.96 -5.87 -6.11
N HIS A 145 4.90 -5.41 -6.95
CA HIS A 145 4.63 -4.45 -8.02
C HIS A 145 3.55 -4.91 -9.01
N ASN A 146 2.77 -3.99 -9.51
CA ASN A 146 1.72 -4.25 -10.53
C ASN A 146 0.62 -5.26 -10.11
N VAL A 147 0.50 -5.58 -8.83
CA VAL A 147 -0.59 -6.40 -8.32
C VAL A 147 -1.90 -5.61 -8.35
N PHE A 148 -2.99 -6.31 -8.64
CA PHE A 148 -4.36 -5.81 -8.51
C PHE A 148 -5.11 -6.64 -7.48
N ILE A 149 -5.69 -5.98 -6.47
CA ILE A 149 -6.58 -6.62 -5.48
C ILE A 149 -7.99 -6.05 -5.65
N GLY A 150 -8.91 -6.94 -5.97
CA GLY A 150 -10.33 -6.63 -6.18
C GLY A 150 -11.07 -6.26 -4.89
N LYS A 151 -12.24 -5.61 -5.05
CA LYS A 151 -13.03 -5.06 -3.96
C LYS A 151 -13.36 -6.08 -2.88
N ASN A 152 -13.42 -5.62 -1.62
CA ASN A 152 -13.82 -6.40 -0.45
C ASN A 152 -13.02 -7.70 -0.23
N THR A 153 -11.87 -7.86 -0.86
CA THR A 153 -10.99 -9.00 -0.62
C THR A 153 -10.26 -8.82 0.70
N VAL A 154 -10.13 -9.91 1.46
CA VAL A 154 -9.42 -9.95 2.74
C VAL A 154 -8.20 -10.86 2.63
N ILE A 155 -7.07 -10.39 3.17
CA ILE A 155 -5.78 -11.08 3.11
C ILE A 155 -5.23 -11.15 4.53
N ALA A 156 -5.13 -12.37 5.05
CA ALA A 156 -4.62 -12.61 6.40
C ALA A 156 -3.09 -12.50 6.47
N GLY A 157 -2.56 -12.50 7.69
CA GLY A 157 -1.16 -12.17 7.97
C GLY A 157 -0.13 -13.07 7.31
N GLN A 158 1.04 -12.49 7.07
CA GLN A 158 2.22 -13.15 6.49
C GLN A 158 2.01 -13.69 5.06
N CYS A 159 1.03 -13.18 4.31
CA CYS A 159 0.86 -13.53 2.91
C CYS A 159 1.84 -12.81 2.01
N GLY A 160 2.21 -13.46 0.90
CA GLY A 160 2.99 -12.88 -0.19
C GLY A 160 2.28 -13.01 -1.53
N ILE A 161 2.03 -11.88 -2.21
CA ILE A 161 1.45 -11.86 -3.55
C ILE A 161 2.48 -11.27 -4.51
N ALA A 162 3.00 -12.12 -5.39
CA ALA A 162 4.06 -11.74 -6.30
C ALA A 162 3.57 -10.87 -7.48
N GLY A 163 4.52 -10.22 -8.15
CA GLY A 163 4.26 -9.17 -9.12
C GLY A 163 3.30 -9.53 -10.24
N SER A 164 2.53 -8.56 -10.71
CA SER A 164 1.58 -8.65 -11.81
C SER A 164 0.42 -9.65 -11.61
N THR A 165 0.23 -10.15 -10.40
CA THR A 165 -0.90 -11.02 -10.05
C THR A 165 -2.18 -10.18 -9.92
N LYS A 166 -3.29 -10.73 -10.39
CA LYS A 166 -4.62 -10.15 -10.24
C LYS A 166 -5.47 -11.01 -9.34
N VAL A 167 -5.95 -10.47 -8.23
CA VAL A 167 -6.90 -11.11 -7.32
C VAL A 167 -8.26 -10.46 -7.50
N GLY A 168 -9.28 -11.28 -7.71
CA GLY A 168 -10.66 -10.85 -7.91
C GLY A 168 -11.29 -10.24 -6.66
N GLU A 169 -12.59 -9.98 -6.75
CA GLU A 169 -13.39 -9.38 -5.69
C GLU A 169 -13.86 -10.44 -4.68
N ASN A 170 -14.12 -10.01 -3.43
CA ASN A 170 -14.69 -10.82 -2.35
C ASN A 170 -13.90 -12.10 -2.06
N CYS A 171 -12.61 -12.12 -2.31
CA CYS A 171 -11.75 -13.26 -2.00
C CYS A 171 -11.36 -13.29 -0.52
N GLN A 172 -11.07 -14.49 -0.01
CA GLN A 172 -10.57 -14.72 1.35
C GLN A 172 -9.25 -15.49 1.26
N ILE A 173 -8.15 -14.82 1.57
CA ILE A 173 -6.80 -15.40 1.51
C ILE A 173 -6.33 -15.65 2.94
N GLY A 174 -6.15 -16.93 3.29
CA GLY A 174 -5.69 -17.39 4.59
C GLY A 174 -4.24 -16.97 4.89
N GLY A 175 -3.85 -17.03 6.16
CA GLY A 175 -2.50 -16.62 6.57
C GLY A 175 -1.40 -17.47 5.94
N GLN A 176 -0.23 -16.86 5.72
CA GLN A 176 0.96 -17.50 5.14
C GLN A 176 0.75 -18.09 3.74
N VAL A 177 -0.20 -17.58 2.99
CA VAL A 177 -0.39 -17.95 1.58
C VAL A 177 0.65 -17.25 0.72
N GLY A 178 1.28 -18.02 -0.18
CA GLY A 178 2.16 -17.51 -1.24
C GLY A 178 1.49 -17.65 -2.60
N ILE A 179 1.37 -16.54 -3.37
CA ILE A 179 0.85 -16.56 -4.74
C ILE A 179 1.97 -16.10 -5.67
N ILE A 180 2.35 -16.94 -6.65
CA ILE A 180 3.38 -16.57 -7.61
C ILE A 180 2.89 -15.49 -8.59
N GLY A 181 3.84 -14.88 -9.29
CA GLY A 181 3.55 -13.77 -10.21
C GLY A 181 2.70 -14.15 -11.42
N HIS A 182 2.06 -13.13 -12.00
CA HIS A 182 1.29 -13.20 -13.25
C HIS A 182 0.06 -14.12 -13.22
N LEU A 183 -0.43 -14.51 -12.03
CA LEU A 183 -1.66 -15.27 -11.90
C LEU A 183 -2.91 -14.40 -11.91
N VAL A 184 -4.02 -15.00 -12.29
CA VAL A 184 -5.37 -14.43 -12.17
C VAL A 184 -6.18 -15.32 -11.24
N ILE A 185 -6.52 -14.81 -10.06
CA ILE A 185 -7.44 -15.42 -9.12
C ILE A 185 -8.82 -14.82 -9.39
N GLY A 186 -9.83 -15.67 -9.62
CA GLY A 186 -11.20 -15.23 -9.87
C GLY A 186 -11.86 -14.57 -8.66
N ASN A 187 -13.12 -14.14 -8.82
CA ASN A 187 -13.91 -13.58 -7.72
C ASN A 187 -14.40 -14.67 -6.76
N ASN A 188 -14.67 -14.29 -5.51
CA ASN A 188 -15.26 -15.14 -4.46
C ASN A 188 -14.40 -16.40 -4.14
N VAL A 189 -13.10 -16.37 -4.41
CA VAL A 189 -12.19 -17.48 -4.14
C VAL A 189 -11.78 -17.46 -2.68
N ARG A 190 -11.76 -18.67 -2.07
CA ARG A 190 -11.20 -18.88 -0.74
C ARG A 190 -9.94 -19.74 -0.83
N ILE A 191 -8.83 -19.23 -0.27
CA ILE A 191 -7.55 -19.95 -0.22
C ILE A 191 -7.24 -20.21 1.26
N ASN A 192 -7.04 -21.48 1.61
CA ASN A 192 -6.71 -21.87 2.99
C ASN A 192 -5.29 -21.42 3.36
N GLY A 193 -5.07 -21.22 4.65
CA GLY A 193 -3.74 -20.84 5.16
C GLY A 193 -2.64 -21.81 4.77
N GLN A 194 -1.40 -21.28 4.67
CA GLN A 194 -0.19 -22.03 4.29
C GLN A 194 -0.23 -22.67 2.90
N THR A 195 -1.09 -22.19 2.00
CA THR A 195 -1.19 -22.68 0.63
C THR A 195 -0.21 -21.94 -0.28
N GLY A 196 0.56 -22.68 -1.07
CA GLY A 196 1.27 -22.16 -2.23
C GLY A 196 0.38 -22.23 -3.47
N VAL A 197 0.16 -21.09 -4.15
CA VAL A 197 -0.61 -21.04 -5.39
C VAL A 197 0.36 -20.85 -6.55
N PHE A 198 0.48 -21.87 -7.38
CA PHE A 198 1.32 -21.90 -8.56
C PHE A 198 0.46 -21.87 -9.83
N SER A 199 1.06 -21.67 -11.01
CA SER A 199 0.31 -21.74 -12.24
C SER A 199 -0.33 -23.14 -12.37
N LEU A 200 -1.65 -23.18 -12.57
CA LEU A 200 -2.32 -24.38 -13.01
C LEU A 200 -1.95 -24.59 -14.49
N SER A 201 -0.82 -25.24 -14.76
CA SER A 201 -0.72 -26.01 -15.99
C SER A 201 -1.59 -27.24 -15.76
N LEU A 202 -2.81 -27.20 -16.27
CA LEU A 202 -3.55 -28.43 -16.51
C LEU A 202 -2.70 -29.25 -17.50
N ILE A 203 -2.09 -30.32 -17.00
CA ILE A 203 -1.51 -31.38 -17.83
C ILE A 203 -2.65 -32.12 -18.51
#